data_006b4c9e46b887b810cb8e9cc2370819
#
_entry.id   006b4c9e46b887b810cb8e9cc2370819
#
_cell.length_a   1.000
_cell.length_b   1.000
_cell.length_c   1.000
_cell.angle_alpha   90.00
_cell.angle_beta   90.00
_cell.angle_gamma   90.00
#
_symmetry.space_group_name_H-M   'P 1'
#
loop_
_entity.id
_entity.type
_entity.pdbx_description
1 polymer ?
#
loop_
_entity_poly.entity_id
_entity_poly.type
_entity_poly.pdbx_seq_one_letter_code
_entity_poly.pdbx_strand_id
1 'polypeptide(L)'
;QKGLLKELAKGERSENGFIDRILFVFPPNLKKEYWNELELSTHIVPLWNSIVKKLTDIQCVTDEDGELVPTQLPFNTEARTLLYHWQHKNTDLCNSEMDEVLVGVYSKLDIYVIRFSLILQLSRWACNESDKKEIDSTSVEGAISIVEYFRITAKRVQGITNSSAMLEQLPTDKLSLYNALPVEFTTSEGIAVAQKQNISADSFKRFLADKKGKLFENVKHGRYKKLI
;
A
#
# COMPACT_ATOMS: atom_id res chain seq x y z
N GLN A 1 -1.01 9.28 -8.74
CA GLN A 1 0.06 9.84 -9.60
C GLN A 1 1.36 9.88 -8.81
N LYS A 2 2.47 9.33 -9.37
CA LYS A 2 3.77 9.28 -8.68
C LYS A 2 4.26 10.66 -8.17
N GLY A 3 3.96 11.74 -8.91
CA GLY A 3 4.35 13.11 -8.52
C GLY A 3 3.69 13.62 -7.23
N LEU A 4 2.49 13.16 -6.90
CA LEU A 4 1.80 13.55 -5.66
C LEU A 4 2.41 12.91 -4.40
N LEU A 5 3.09 11.77 -4.53
CA LEU A 5 3.76 11.13 -3.39
C LEU A 5 4.86 12.03 -2.81
N LYS A 6 5.57 12.78 -3.66
CA LYS A 6 6.59 13.75 -3.25
C LYS A 6 6.00 14.88 -2.40
N GLU A 7 4.79 15.35 -2.74
CA GLU A 7 4.11 16.41 -2.00
C GLU A 7 3.58 15.91 -0.65
N LEU A 8 3.16 14.64 -0.58
CA LEU A 8 2.72 14.02 0.68
C LEU A 8 3.86 13.86 1.69
N ALA A 9 5.08 13.63 1.20
CA ALA A 9 6.27 13.46 2.04
C ALA A 9 6.89 14.78 2.53
N LYS A 10 6.42 15.95 2.05
CA LYS A 10 6.91 17.25 2.48
C LYS A 10 6.29 17.69 3.79
N GLY A 11 7.12 18.28 4.68
CA GLY A 11 6.72 18.88 5.94
C GLY A 11 6.48 17.87 7.07
N GLU A 12 5.92 18.32 8.18
CA GLU A 12 5.69 17.58 9.42
C GLU A 12 4.59 16.49 9.31
N ARG A 13 4.09 16.18 8.11
CA ARG A 13 2.99 15.22 7.90
C ARG A 13 3.36 13.77 8.25
N SER A 14 4.64 13.42 8.14
CA SER A 14 5.16 12.13 8.59
C SER A 14 5.27 12.07 10.12
N GLU A 15 5.61 13.19 10.77
CA GLU A 15 5.84 13.26 12.20
C GLU A 15 4.55 13.19 13.03
N ASN A 16 3.42 13.67 12.47
CA ASN A 16 2.12 13.66 13.17
C ASN A 16 1.26 12.40 12.90
N GLY A 17 1.83 11.38 12.25
CA GLY A 17 1.17 10.11 11.95
C GLY A 17 0.00 10.21 10.97
N PHE A 18 -0.08 11.27 10.17
CA PHE A 18 -1.12 11.42 9.14
C PHE A 18 -0.93 10.40 8.01
N ILE A 19 0.31 10.25 7.53
CA ILE A 19 0.64 9.33 6.43
C ILE A 19 0.41 7.87 6.84
N ASP A 20 0.68 7.52 8.09
CA ASP A 20 0.51 6.16 8.62
C ASP A 20 -0.95 5.67 8.59
N ARG A 21 -1.90 6.60 8.47
CA ARG A 21 -3.33 6.31 8.41
C ARG A 21 -3.90 6.31 6.99
N ILE A 22 -3.06 6.59 5.99
CA ILE A 22 -3.48 6.57 4.59
C ILE A 22 -3.25 5.17 4.01
N LEU A 23 -4.32 4.57 3.51
CA LEU A 23 -4.27 3.32 2.77
C LEU A 23 -4.04 3.63 1.28
N PHE A 24 -2.79 3.48 0.84
CA PHE A 24 -2.42 3.75 -0.54
C PHE A 24 -2.84 2.63 -1.48
N VAL A 25 -3.47 2.99 -2.58
CA VAL A 25 -3.73 2.10 -3.71
C VAL A 25 -2.73 2.41 -4.82
N PHE A 26 -1.89 1.44 -5.16
CA PHE A 26 -0.85 1.59 -6.17
C PHE A 26 -0.79 0.35 -7.07
N PRO A 27 -1.77 0.18 -7.99
CA PRO A 27 -1.82 -0.99 -8.85
C PRO A 27 -0.60 -1.01 -9.79
N PRO A 28 0.03 -2.18 -9.98
CA PRO A 28 1.11 -2.32 -10.95
C PRO A 28 0.57 -2.29 -12.37
N ASN A 29 1.34 -1.69 -13.27
CA ASN A 29 1.18 -1.85 -14.72
C ASN A 29 -0.24 -1.60 -15.27
N LEU A 30 -0.89 -0.49 -14.87
CA LEU A 30 -2.15 -0.06 -15.46
C LEU A 30 -1.96 0.14 -16.97
N LYS A 31 -2.55 -0.73 -17.76
CA LYS A 31 -2.70 -0.55 -19.20
C LYS A 31 -4.03 0.13 -19.46
N LYS A 32 -4.02 1.11 -20.37
CA LYS A 32 -5.26 1.69 -20.87
C LYS A 32 -5.93 0.65 -21.78
N GLU A 33 -7.16 0.30 -21.48
CA GLU A 33 -7.97 -0.59 -22.30
C GLU A 33 -8.76 0.19 -23.35
N TYR A 34 -9.13 -0.51 -24.42
CA TYR A 34 -10.05 0.04 -25.42
C TYR A 34 -11.45 0.11 -24.84
N TRP A 35 -12.23 1.06 -25.29
CA TRP A 35 -13.65 1.11 -25.00
C TRP A 35 -14.31 -0.14 -25.59
N ASN A 36 -15.28 -0.66 -24.86
CA ASN A 36 -16.13 -1.76 -25.34
C ASN A 36 -17.59 -1.31 -25.34
N GLU A 37 -18.43 -2.02 -26.08
CA GLU A 37 -19.86 -1.76 -26.19
C GLU A 37 -20.69 -2.56 -25.17
N LEU A 38 -20.03 -3.15 -24.15
CA LEU A 38 -20.70 -3.92 -23.12
C LEU A 38 -21.49 -2.98 -22.19
N GLU A 39 -22.76 -3.24 -22.07
CA GLU A 39 -23.64 -2.54 -21.14
C GLU A 39 -23.68 -3.25 -19.80
N LEU A 40 -23.87 -2.48 -18.72
CA LEU A 40 -24.17 -3.04 -17.41
C LEU A 40 -25.48 -3.80 -17.45
N SER A 41 -25.48 -5.04 -16.96
CA SER A 41 -26.73 -5.80 -16.80
C SER A 41 -27.76 -5.01 -16.01
N THR A 42 -28.99 -4.99 -16.48
CA THR A 42 -30.12 -4.28 -15.87
C THR A 42 -30.39 -4.71 -14.40
N HIS A 43 -29.90 -5.89 -14.00
CA HIS A 43 -30.04 -6.41 -12.64
C HIS A 43 -29.04 -5.81 -11.64
N ILE A 44 -27.90 -5.29 -12.10
CA ILE A 44 -26.81 -4.83 -11.21
C ILE A 44 -27.23 -3.60 -10.41
N VAL A 45 -27.88 -2.62 -11.04
CA VAL A 45 -28.28 -1.38 -10.37
C VAL A 45 -29.32 -1.62 -9.28
N PRO A 46 -30.42 -2.36 -9.52
CA PRO A 46 -31.39 -2.70 -8.47
C PRO A 46 -30.77 -3.53 -7.32
N LEU A 47 -29.90 -4.49 -7.66
CA LEU A 47 -29.20 -5.30 -6.67
C LEU A 47 -28.30 -4.42 -5.78
N TRP A 48 -27.47 -3.56 -6.37
CA TRP A 48 -26.64 -2.63 -5.66
C TRP A 48 -27.45 -1.71 -4.74
N ASN A 49 -28.53 -1.13 -5.24
CA ASN A 49 -29.42 -0.28 -4.46
C ASN A 49 -30.03 -1.04 -3.26
N SER A 50 -30.40 -2.31 -3.45
CA SER A 50 -30.93 -3.13 -2.36
C SER A 50 -29.88 -3.41 -1.27
N ILE A 51 -28.64 -3.68 -1.66
CA ILE A 51 -27.51 -3.89 -0.72
C ILE A 51 -27.23 -2.60 0.06
N VAL A 52 -27.08 -1.47 -0.62
CA VAL A 52 -26.83 -0.17 0.01
C VAL A 52 -27.98 0.18 0.97
N LYS A 53 -29.24 0.02 0.54
CA LYS A 53 -30.39 0.26 1.39
C LYS A 53 -30.36 -0.61 2.64
N LYS A 54 -30.09 -1.91 2.51
CA LYS A 54 -30.02 -2.85 3.63
C LYS A 54 -28.94 -2.47 4.64
N LEU A 55 -27.81 -1.94 4.19
CA LEU A 55 -26.74 -1.45 5.04
C LEU A 55 -27.09 -0.11 5.73
N THR A 56 -27.72 0.81 5.01
CA THR A 56 -28.12 2.11 5.57
C THR A 56 -29.34 2.04 6.50
N ASP A 57 -30.17 1.01 6.35
CA ASP A 57 -31.33 0.75 7.22
C ASP A 57 -30.94 0.07 8.55
N ILE A 58 -29.65 -0.19 8.81
CA ILE A 58 -29.20 -0.68 10.12
C ILE A 58 -29.52 0.37 11.18
N GLN A 59 -30.41 0.02 12.11
CA GLN A 59 -30.83 0.91 13.18
C GLN A 59 -29.79 0.93 14.30
N CYS A 60 -29.53 2.12 14.83
CA CYS A 60 -28.85 2.27 16.10
C CYS A 60 -29.78 1.89 17.25
N VAL A 61 -29.23 1.26 18.28
CA VAL A 61 -29.93 1.00 19.52
C VAL A 61 -29.74 2.20 20.45
N THR A 62 -30.78 2.61 21.16
CA THR A 62 -30.69 3.62 22.22
C THR A 62 -30.89 2.96 23.56
N ASP A 63 -30.23 3.45 24.60
CA ASP A 63 -30.46 3.06 25.99
C ASP A 63 -31.71 3.75 26.60
N GLU A 64 -31.91 3.54 27.89
CA GLU A 64 -33.05 4.11 28.64
C GLU A 64 -33.00 5.65 28.71
N ASP A 65 -31.79 6.26 28.58
CA ASP A 65 -31.57 7.70 28.61
C ASP A 65 -31.65 8.31 27.19
N GLY A 66 -31.87 7.52 26.15
CA GLY A 66 -31.99 7.93 24.76
C GLY A 66 -30.61 8.11 24.05
N GLU A 67 -29.51 7.73 24.68
CA GLU A 67 -28.18 7.75 24.11
C GLU A 67 -27.96 6.58 23.15
N LEU A 68 -27.20 6.83 22.05
CA LEU A 68 -26.87 5.81 21.07
C LEU A 68 -25.90 4.77 21.64
N VAL A 69 -26.35 3.53 21.71
CA VAL A 69 -25.53 2.39 22.13
C VAL A 69 -25.01 1.63 20.91
N PRO A 70 -23.69 1.46 20.76
CA PRO A 70 -23.14 0.71 19.64
C PRO A 70 -23.48 -0.78 19.76
N THR A 71 -24.02 -1.36 18.71
CA THR A 71 -24.20 -2.80 18.61
C THR A 71 -22.83 -3.48 18.40
N GLN A 72 -22.48 -4.41 19.28
CA GLN A 72 -21.24 -5.16 19.20
C GLN A 72 -21.45 -6.46 18.40
N LEU A 73 -20.58 -6.70 17.40
CA LEU A 73 -20.46 -7.98 16.73
C LEU A 73 -19.21 -8.69 17.24
N PRO A 74 -19.33 -9.80 17.98
CA PRO A 74 -18.17 -10.56 18.41
C PRO A 74 -17.57 -11.35 17.24
N PHE A 75 -16.29 -11.66 17.34
CA PHE A 75 -15.67 -12.66 16.48
C PHE A 75 -16.02 -14.07 16.98
N ASN A 76 -16.37 -14.99 16.09
CA ASN A 76 -16.49 -16.40 16.46
C ASN A 76 -15.09 -16.98 16.81
N THR A 77 -15.05 -18.18 17.33
CA THR A 77 -13.80 -18.80 17.83
C THR A 77 -12.75 -18.95 16.74
N GLU A 78 -13.14 -19.38 15.54
CA GLU A 78 -12.25 -19.58 14.40
C GLU A 78 -11.70 -18.26 13.89
N ALA A 79 -12.56 -17.26 13.68
CA ALA A 79 -12.18 -15.91 13.28
C ALA A 79 -11.21 -15.27 14.27
N ARG A 80 -11.44 -15.44 15.58
CA ARG A 80 -10.56 -14.93 16.64
C ARG A 80 -9.18 -15.58 16.60
N THR A 81 -9.13 -16.91 16.42
CA THR A 81 -7.85 -17.64 16.30
C THR A 81 -7.04 -17.15 15.10
N LEU A 82 -7.70 -17.00 13.96
CA LEU A 82 -7.09 -16.51 12.74
C LEU A 82 -6.57 -15.07 12.89
N LEU A 83 -7.39 -14.19 13.48
CA LEU A 83 -7.02 -12.80 13.72
C LEU A 83 -5.80 -12.68 14.65
N TYR A 84 -5.75 -13.43 15.74
CA TYR A 84 -4.62 -13.42 16.67
C TYR A 84 -3.35 -13.97 16.01
N HIS A 85 -3.44 -15.04 15.23
CA HIS A 85 -2.30 -15.56 14.50
C HIS A 85 -1.72 -14.53 13.51
N TRP A 86 -2.58 -13.81 12.79
CA TRP A 86 -2.14 -12.73 11.90
C TRP A 86 -1.53 -11.57 12.70
N GLN A 87 -2.15 -11.16 13.81
CA GLN A 87 -1.70 -10.05 14.63
C GLN A 87 -0.32 -10.32 15.24
N HIS A 88 -0.03 -11.54 15.71
CA HIS A 88 1.30 -11.93 16.17
C HIS A 88 2.35 -11.75 15.07
N LYS A 89 2.07 -12.21 13.85
CA LYS A 89 2.96 -11.99 12.70
C LYS A 89 3.15 -10.50 12.38
N ASN A 90 2.09 -9.72 12.48
CA ASN A 90 2.17 -8.27 12.27
C ASN A 90 3.06 -7.60 13.31
N THR A 91 2.94 -8.01 14.57
CA THR A 91 3.78 -7.52 15.67
C THR A 91 5.26 -7.84 15.42
N ASP A 92 5.58 -9.08 15.02
CA ASP A 92 6.95 -9.48 14.69
C ASP A 92 7.52 -8.64 13.53
N LEU A 93 6.71 -8.37 12.50
CA LEU A 93 7.09 -7.50 11.39
C LEU A 93 7.32 -6.04 11.83
N CYS A 94 6.47 -5.49 12.70
CA CYS A 94 6.66 -4.16 13.28
C CYS A 94 7.97 -4.08 14.06
N ASN A 95 8.24 -5.08 14.91
CA ASN A 95 9.41 -5.10 15.79
C ASN A 95 10.73 -5.31 15.02
N SER A 96 10.68 -5.90 13.83
CA SER A 96 11.86 -6.16 12.99
C SER A 96 12.08 -5.10 11.91
N GLU A 97 11.12 -4.21 11.67
CA GLU A 97 11.23 -3.16 10.64
C GLU A 97 12.16 -2.04 11.13
N MET A 98 13.00 -1.52 10.23
CA MET A 98 13.97 -0.45 10.50
C MET A 98 13.50 0.93 10.03
N ASP A 99 12.52 0.99 9.12
CA ASP A 99 11.95 2.23 8.60
C ASP A 99 10.79 2.66 9.50
N GLU A 100 10.97 3.74 10.25
CA GLU A 100 9.99 4.25 11.21
C GLU A 100 8.62 4.56 10.58
N VAL A 101 8.60 5.01 9.32
CA VAL A 101 7.35 5.25 8.57
C VAL A 101 6.61 3.94 8.33
N LEU A 102 7.33 2.88 7.95
CA LEU A 102 6.73 1.56 7.77
C LEU A 102 6.28 0.94 9.09
N VAL A 103 7.01 1.13 10.18
CA VAL A 103 6.57 0.74 11.54
C VAL A 103 5.25 1.43 11.88
N GLY A 104 5.15 2.75 11.65
CA GLY A 104 3.93 3.52 11.83
C GLY A 104 2.75 2.94 11.05
N VAL A 105 2.94 2.67 9.76
CA VAL A 105 1.90 2.05 8.91
C VAL A 105 1.49 0.67 9.43
N TYR A 106 2.45 -0.23 9.70
CA TYR A 106 2.16 -1.61 10.12
C TYR A 106 1.39 -1.65 11.43
N SER A 107 1.71 -0.76 12.38
CA SER A 107 0.99 -0.67 13.66
C SER A 107 -0.48 -0.27 13.48
N LYS A 108 -0.84 0.44 12.40
CA LYS A 108 -2.23 0.82 12.10
C LYS A 108 -3.01 -0.28 11.40
N LEU A 109 -2.32 -1.26 10.78
CA LEU A 109 -3.00 -2.38 10.11
C LEU A 109 -3.82 -3.23 11.10
N ASP A 110 -3.44 -3.30 12.38
CA ASP A 110 -4.21 -3.99 13.43
C ASP A 110 -5.63 -3.43 13.56
N ILE A 111 -5.78 -2.12 13.47
CA ILE A 111 -7.11 -1.47 13.51
C ILE A 111 -7.85 -1.70 12.19
N TYR A 112 -7.15 -1.66 11.08
CA TYR A 112 -7.77 -1.82 9.76
C TYR A 112 -8.27 -3.24 9.51
N VAL A 113 -7.56 -4.27 9.96
CA VAL A 113 -8.05 -5.66 9.81
C VAL A 113 -9.37 -5.86 10.55
N ILE A 114 -9.53 -5.30 11.75
CA ILE A 114 -10.77 -5.37 12.51
C ILE A 114 -11.90 -4.62 11.78
N ARG A 115 -11.63 -3.41 11.29
CA ARG A 115 -12.61 -2.60 10.54
C ARG A 115 -13.05 -3.28 9.25
N PHE A 116 -12.11 -3.81 8.47
CA PHE A 116 -12.44 -4.53 7.24
C PHE A 116 -13.19 -5.83 7.51
N SER A 117 -12.88 -6.55 8.59
CA SER A 117 -13.63 -7.74 9.00
C SER A 117 -15.11 -7.41 9.26
N LEU A 118 -15.37 -6.32 9.97
CA LEU A 118 -16.74 -5.84 10.20
C LEU A 118 -17.44 -5.41 8.90
N ILE A 119 -16.75 -4.62 8.06
CA ILE A 119 -17.31 -4.16 6.79
C ILE A 119 -17.63 -5.34 5.87
N LEU A 120 -16.75 -6.33 5.77
CA LEU A 120 -16.97 -7.51 4.94
C LEU A 120 -18.11 -8.37 5.49
N GLN A 121 -18.18 -8.58 6.80
CA GLN A 121 -19.27 -9.33 7.42
C GLN A 121 -20.63 -8.70 7.11
N LEU A 122 -20.76 -7.39 7.32
CA LEU A 122 -22.01 -6.67 7.05
C LEU A 122 -22.32 -6.62 5.54
N SER A 123 -21.32 -6.49 4.68
CA SER A 123 -21.51 -6.54 3.23
C SER A 123 -22.02 -7.90 2.78
N ARG A 124 -21.43 -9.00 3.26
CA ARG A 124 -21.88 -10.37 2.98
C ARG A 124 -23.28 -10.63 3.52
N TRP A 125 -23.59 -10.13 4.72
CA TRP A 125 -24.93 -10.18 5.24
C TRP A 125 -25.93 -9.42 4.34
N ALA A 126 -25.58 -8.24 3.85
CA ALA A 126 -26.43 -7.47 2.94
C ALA A 126 -26.67 -8.20 1.62
N CYS A 127 -25.68 -8.99 1.15
CA CYS A 127 -25.77 -9.88 -0.01
C CYS A 127 -26.49 -11.22 0.28
N ASN A 128 -26.95 -11.48 1.50
CA ASN A 128 -27.51 -12.76 1.97
C ASN A 128 -26.53 -13.95 1.94
N GLU A 129 -25.24 -13.69 2.07
CA GLU A 129 -24.16 -14.69 2.10
C GLU A 129 -23.72 -15.07 3.52
N SER A 130 -24.12 -14.30 4.52
CA SER A 130 -23.82 -14.54 5.94
C SER A 130 -24.92 -13.95 6.82
N ASP A 131 -24.82 -14.16 8.13
CA ASP A 131 -25.63 -13.44 9.11
C ASP A 131 -24.90 -12.22 9.69
N LYS A 132 -25.57 -11.47 10.59
CA LYS A 132 -24.98 -10.32 11.29
C LYS A 132 -24.90 -10.53 12.82
N LYS A 133 -24.75 -11.77 13.27
CA LYS A 133 -24.65 -12.08 14.70
C LYS A 133 -23.23 -12.05 15.20
N GLU A 134 -22.31 -12.53 14.36
CA GLU A 134 -20.87 -12.60 14.67
C GLU A 134 -20.05 -12.40 13.39
N ILE A 135 -18.78 -12.07 13.56
CA ILE A 135 -17.81 -11.99 12.46
C ILE A 135 -17.17 -13.37 12.28
N ASP A 136 -17.33 -13.94 11.10
CA ASP A 136 -16.80 -15.26 10.74
C ASP A 136 -15.38 -15.22 10.16
N SER A 137 -14.77 -16.41 10.04
CA SER A 137 -13.40 -16.57 9.50
C SER A 137 -13.27 -16.09 8.06
N THR A 138 -14.27 -16.27 7.22
CA THR A 138 -14.26 -15.80 5.81
C THR A 138 -14.10 -14.29 5.72
N SER A 139 -14.79 -13.55 6.58
CA SER A 139 -14.68 -12.08 6.63
C SER A 139 -13.32 -11.63 7.16
N VAL A 140 -12.73 -12.37 8.12
CA VAL A 140 -11.37 -12.10 8.62
C VAL A 140 -10.31 -12.41 7.55
N GLU A 141 -10.41 -13.52 6.82
CA GLU A 141 -9.51 -13.86 5.71
C GLU A 141 -9.52 -12.79 4.62
N GLY A 142 -10.70 -12.34 4.23
CA GLY A 142 -10.86 -11.23 3.29
C GLY A 142 -10.20 -9.94 3.78
N ALA A 143 -10.41 -9.60 5.05
CA ALA A 143 -9.81 -8.43 5.69
C ALA A 143 -8.27 -8.51 5.73
N ILE A 144 -7.72 -9.68 6.09
CA ILE A 144 -6.27 -9.94 6.07
C ILE A 144 -5.73 -9.73 4.65
N SER A 145 -6.39 -10.27 3.64
CA SER A 145 -5.97 -10.11 2.24
C SER A 145 -5.91 -8.64 1.81
N ILE A 146 -6.89 -7.83 2.24
CA ILE A 146 -6.93 -6.39 1.98
C ILE A 146 -5.79 -5.66 2.69
N VAL A 147 -5.54 -5.92 3.97
CA VAL A 147 -4.48 -5.22 4.71
C VAL A 147 -3.09 -5.63 4.24
N GLU A 148 -2.88 -6.88 3.80
CA GLU A 148 -1.61 -7.30 3.19
C GLU A 148 -1.36 -6.61 1.85
N TYR A 149 -2.40 -6.38 1.05
CA TYR A 149 -2.27 -5.52 -0.14
C TYR A 149 -1.80 -4.10 0.24
N PHE A 150 -2.37 -3.50 1.28
CA PHE A 150 -1.95 -2.16 1.73
C PHE A 150 -0.54 -2.16 2.31
N ARG A 151 -0.12 -3.21 3.02
CA ARG A 151 1.27 -3.38 3.47
C ARG A 151 2.25 -3.35 2.30
N ILE A 152 1.99 -4.16 1.27
CA ILE A 152 2.83 -4.22 0.06
C ILE A 152 2.86 -2.87 -0.64
N THR A 153 1.73 -2.20 -0.71
CA THR A 153 1.61 -0.90 -1.36
C THR A 153 2.36 0.19 -0.58
N ALA A 154 2.27 0.18 0.74
CA ALA A 154 3.01 1.11 1.60
C ALA A 154 4.53 0.97 1.41
N LYS A 155 5.06 -0.25 1.35
CA LYS A 155 6.47 -0.51 1.02
C LYS A 155 6.88 0.09 -0.33
N ARG A 156 6.04 -0.05 -1.35
CA ARG A 156 6.30 0.53 -2.68
C ARG A 156 6.30 2.05 -2.65
N VAL A 157 5.31 2.64 -1.98
CA VAL A 157 5.20 4.10 -1.84
C VAL A 157 6.40 4.64 -1.10
N GLN A 158 6.78 4.04 0.03
CA GLN A 158 7.94 4.45 0.82
C GLN A 158 9.24 4.31 0.03
N GLY A 159 9.43 3.22 -0.72
CA GLY A 159 10.58 3.06 -1.61
C GLY A 159 10.69 4.17 -2.67
N ILE A 160 9.57 4.56 -3.28
CA ILE A 160 9.53 5.66 -4.26
C ILE A 160 9.85 7.00 -3.58
N THR A 161 9.31 7.24 -2.38
CA THR A 161 9.52 8.47 -1.61
C THR A 161 10.98 8.61 -1.20
N ASN A 162 11.57 7.56 -0.62
CA ASN A 162 12.97 7.53 -0.21
C ASN A 162 13.91 7.72 -1.39
N SER A 163 13.65 7.05 -2.50
CA SER A 163 14.45 7.19 -3.71
C SER A 163 14.34 8.60 -4.31
N SER A 164 13.17 9.22 -4.27
CA SER A 164 12.98 10.60 -4.74
C SER A 164 13.71 11.63 -3.88
N ALA A 165 13.62 11.50 -2.55
CA ALA A 165 14.37 12.35 -1.62
C ALA A 165 15.89 12.22 -1.83
N MET A 166 16.36 10.99 -2.08
CA MET A 166 17.76 10.75 -2.38
C MET A 166 18.23 11.38 -3.70
N LEU A 167 17.37 11.41 -4.73
CA LEU A 167 17.70 12.11 -5.99
C LEU A 167 17.83 13.61 -5.78
N GLU A 168 16.96 14.22 -4.97
CA GLU A 168 17.01 15.66 -4.66
C GLU A 168 18.28 16.05 -3.88
N GLN A 169 18.86 15.12 -3.13
CA GLN A 169 20.11 15.31 -2.37
C GLN A 169 21.38 15.00 -3.17
N LEU A 170 21.26 14.49 -4.41
CA LEU A 170 22.42 14.22 -5.24
C LEU A 170 23.10 15.52 -5.68
N PRO A 171 24.45 15.55 -5.70
CA PRO A 171 25.20 16.60 -6.39
C PRO A 171 24.76 16.71 -7.85
N THR A 172 24.82 17.93 -8.41
CA THR A 172 24.30 18.24 -9.76
C THR A 172 24.90 17.34 -10.85
N ASP A 173 26.20 16.99 -10.76
CA ASP A 173 26.86 16.09 -11.69
C ASP A 173 26.31 14.66 -11.62
N LYS A 174 26.01 14.16 -10.42
CA LYS A 174 25.41 12.83 -10.21
C LYS A 174 23.95 12.78 -10.61
N LEU A 175 23.21 13.85 -10.37
CA LEU A 175 21.81 13.97 -10.82
C LEU A 175 21.73 14.01 -12.36
N SER A 176 22.59 14.77 -13.02
CA SER A 176 22.69 14.80 -14.48
C SER A 176 23.06 13.42 -15.05
N LEU A 177 24.02 12.75 -14.44
CA LEU A 177 24.39 11.38 -14.80
C LEU A 177 23.20 10.42 -14.66
N TYR A 178 22.52 10.45 -13.51
CA TYR A 178 21.34 9.61 -13.28
C TYR A 178 20.26 9.85 -14.35
N ASN A 179 19.96 11.10 -14.68
CA ASN A 179 18.96 11.44 -15.68
C ASN A 179 19.34 10.96 -17.08
N ALA A 180 20.63 11.00 -17.43
CA ALA A 180 21.13 10.57 -18.74
C ALA A 180 21.19 9.04 -18.91
N LEU A 181 21.23 8.26 -17.82
CA LEU A 181 21.22 6.81 -17.89
C LEU A 181 19.87 6.29 -18.43
N PRO A 182 19.84 5.24 -19.28
CA PRO A 182 18.62 4.53 -19.65
C PRO A 182 17.89 3.92 -18.44
N VAL A 183 16.61 3.55 -18.60
CA VAL A 183 15.83 2.88 -17.53
C VAL A 183 16.48 1.55 -17.15
N GLU A 184 16.94 0.80 -18.15
CA GLU A 184 17.76 -0.40 -17.96
C GLU A 184 19.07 -0.26 -18.73
N PHE A 185 20.18 -0.65 -18.12
CA PHE A 185 21.51 -0.52 -18.72
C PHE A 185 22.48 -1.57 -18.15
N THR A 186 23.51 -1.87 -18.91
CA THR A 186 24.66 -2.64 -18.47
C THR A 186 25.73 -1.72 -17.84
N THR A 187 26.64 -2.29 -17.06
CA THR A 187 27.76 -1.53 -16.50
C THR A 187 28.56 -0.80 -17.60
N SER A 188 28.76 -1.42 -18.75
CA SER A 188 29.49 -0.84 -19.88
C SER A 188 28.77 0.37 -20.49
N GLU A 189 27.47 0.24 -20.72
CA GLU A 189 26.62 1.34 -21.20
C GLU A 189 26.61 2.52 -20.22
N GLY A 190 26.50 2.22 -18.93
CA GLY A 190 26.54 3.25 -17.88
C GLY A 190 27.87 3.97 -17.81
N ILE A 191 28.99 3.27 -17.97
CA ILE A 191 30.33 3.88 -18.07
C ILE A 191 30.45 4.81 -19.31
N ALA A 192 29.91 4.36 -20.46
CA ALA A 192 29.93 5.20 -21.66
C ALA A 192 29.12 6.50 -21.50
N VAL A 193 27.97 6.44 -20.79
CA VAL A 193 27.21 7.65 -20.45
C VAL A 193 27.94 8.54 -19.46
N ALA A 194 28.61 7.98 -18.44
CA ALA A 194 29.39 8.72 -17.45
C ALA A 194 30.58 9.46 -18.08
N GLN A 195 31.28 8.80 -18.98
CA GLN A 195 32.43 9.41 -19.71
C GLN A 195 32.02 10.62 -20.56
N LYS A 196 30.81 10.58 -21.17
CA LYS A 196 30.27 11.75 -21.92
C LYS A 196 30.01 12.97 -21.02
N GLN A 197 29.90 12.74 -19.71
CA GLN A 197 29.71 13.79 -18.70
C GLN A 197 30.97 14.08 -17.87
N ASN A 198 32.15 13.69 -18.38
CA ASN A 198 33.44 13.84 -17.71
C ASN A 198 33.54 13.13 -16.34
N ILE A 199 32.79 12.06 -16.15
CA ILE A 199 32.83 11.23 -14.94
C ILE A 199 33.63 9.96 -15.24
N SER A 200 34.65 9.67 -14.44
CA SER A 200 35.50 8.49 -14.63
C SER A 200 34.74 7.19 -14.40
N ALA A 201 35.16 6.11 -15.03
CA ALA A 201 34.60 4.78 -14.87
C ALA A 201 34.58 4.32 -13.42
N ASP A 202 35.62 4.62 -12.64
CA ASP A 202 35.70 4.25 -11.21
C ASP A 202 34.76 5.07 -10.35
N SER A 203 34.58 6.37 -10.64
CA SER A 203 33.61 7.21 -9.97
C SER A 203 32.17 6.72 -10.24
N PHE A 204 31.88 6.31 -11.48
CA PHE A 204 30.59 5.71 -11.85
C PHE A 204 30.34 4.40 -11.11
N LYS A 205 31.34 3.49 -11.09
CA LYS A 205 31.18 2.20 -10.38
C LYS A 205 30.94 2.39 -8.88
N ARG A 206 31.64 3.34 -8.24
CA ARG A 206 31.39 3.70 -6.82
C ARG A 206 29.99 4.26 -6.61
N PHE A 207 29.55 5.17 -7.47
CA PHE A 207 28.20 5.72 -7.43
C PHE A 207 27.14 4.61 -7.58
N LEU A 208 27.34 3.68 -8.52
CA LEU A 208 26.44 2.56 -8.76
C LEU A 208 26.38 1.62 -7.54
N ALA A 209 27.54 1.33 -6.92
CA ALA A 209 27.61 0.48 -5.72
C ALA A 209 26.96 1.15 -4.51
N ASP A 210 27.21 2.44 -4.28
CA ASP A 210 26.65 3.22 -3.16
C ASP A 210 25.12 3.38 -3.26
N LYS A 211 24.60 3.48 -4.47
CA LYS A 211 23.17 3.69 -4.72
C LYS A 211 22.41 2.41 -5.11
N LYS A 212 23.07 1.25 -5.06
CA LYS A 212 22.44 -0.06 -5.27
C LYS A 212 21.39 -0.32 -4.20
N GLY A 213 20.21 -0.81 -4.61
CA GLY A 213 19.04 -1.03 -3.73
C GLY A 213 18.29 0.25 -3.35
N LYS A 214 18.80 1.43 -3.73
CA LYS A 214 18.21 2.75 -3.43
C LYS A 214 17.74 3.48 -4.68
N LEU A 215 18.63 3.64 -5.67
CA LEU A 215 18.35 4.25 -6.97
C LEU A 215 18.41 3.24 -8.11
N PHE A 216 19.15 2.15 -7.91
CA PHE A 216 19.40 1.12 -8.91
C PHE A 216 19.10 -0.27 -8.32
N GLU A 217 18.37 -1.07 -9.08
CA GLU A 217 18.17 -2.51 -8.83
C GLU A 217 19.14 -3.30 -9.71
N ASN A 218 19.75 -4.34 -9.15
CA ASN A 218 20.58 -5.28 -9.92
C ASN A 218 19.66 -6.40 -10.44
N VAL A 219 19.31 -6.36 -11.72
CA VAL A 219 18.42 -7.35 -12.35
C VAL A 219 19.15 -8.68 -12.56
N LYS A 220 20.43 -8.63 -12.98
CA LYS A 220 21.36 -9.75 -13.07
C LYS A 220 22.79 -9.21 -13.12
N HIS A 221 23.78 -10.11 -13.06
CA HIS A 221 25.19 -9.70 -13.06
C HIS A 221 25.50 -8.69 -14.16
N GLY A 222 25.99 -7.50 -13.76
CA GLY A 222 26.35 -6.40 -14.65
C GLY A 222 25.18 -5.68 -15.34
N ARG A 223 23.91 -5.98 -15.00
CA ARG A 223 22.73 -5.31 -15.55
C ARG A 223 21.88 -4.67 -14.44
N TYR A 224 21.55 -3.42 -14.64
CA TYR A 224 20.88 -2.58 -13.67
C TYR A 224 19.63 -1.93 -14.25
N LYS A 225 18.67 -1.65 -13.35
CA LYS A 225 17.44 -0.93 -13.66
C LYS A 225 17.28 0.25 -12.70
N LYS A 226 16.85 1.40 -13.20
CA LYS A 226 16.45 2.53 -12.36
C LYS A 226 15.18 2.17 -11.57
N LEU A 227 15.14 2.55 -10.31
CA LEU A 227 13.99 2.31 -9.43
C LEU A 227 12.91 3.41 -9.56
N ILE A 228 13.23 4.55 -10.18
CA ILE A 228 12.32 5.70 -10.33
C ILE A 228 12.25 6.13 -11.80
#